data_5aeaec4468cead556cf9f9cf5cbc9bed
#
_entry.id   5aeaec4468cead556cf9f9cf5cbc9bed
#
_cell.length_a   1.000
_cell.length_b   1.000
_cell.length_c   1.000
_cell.angle_alpha   90.00
_cell.angle_beta   90.00
_cell.angle_gamma   90.00
#
_symmetry.space_group_name_H-M   'P 1'
#
loop_
_entity.id
_entity.type
_entity.pdbx_description
1 polymer ?
#
loop_
_entity_poly.entity_id
_entity_poly.type
_entity_poly.pdbx_seq_one_letter_code
_entity_poly.pdbx_strand_id
1 'polypeptide(L)'
;MKLHERIKKCRLECGMTLLELANALGVREATAQRYESGEIKNLKQTTVLEMARIFNCSPSYLMGWEDNEGKVSEGNALPLLGKIAAGQPILATEDCEYFSPINDTKADFCLKVKGDSMIGAGIKDGDIVFIRKQDSVDDGEIAAVLVEDEATLKRVYITDDAVTLISENPKYKPMIYTKKQCKNIRILGKAVACHTNLN
;
A
#
# COMPACT_ATOMS: atom_id res chain seq x y z
N MET A 1 9.75 -0.03 -27.29
CA MET A 1 10.22 1.38 -27.16
C MET A 1 11.52 1.39 -26.35
N LYS A 2 12.49 2.23 -26.75
CA LYS A 2 13.76 2.39 -26.01
C LYS A 2 13.57 3.33 -24.82
N LEU A 3 14.48 3.29 -23.83
CA LEU A 3 14.41 4.13 -22.61
C LEU A 3 14.18 5.63 -22.92
N HIS A 4 14.95 6.22 -23.81
CA HIS A 4 14.85 7.63 -24.15
C HIS A 4 13.51 8.01 -24.80
N GLU A 5 12.93 7.11 -25.60
CA GLU A 5 11.60 7.28 -26.20
C GLU A 5 10.50 7.23 -25.13
N ARG A 6 10.65 6.35 -24.13
CA ARG A 6 9.72 6.26 -22.99
C ARG A 6 9.80 7.51 -22.10
N ILE A 7 11.01 8.01 -21.83
CA ILE A 7 11.19 9.26 -21.07
C ILE A 7 10.45 10.42 -21.75
N LYS A 8 10.66 10.60 -23.07
CA LYS A 8 9.98 11.64 -23.83
C LYS A 8 8.45 11.46 -23.83
N LYS A 9 7.97 10.23 -24.01
CA LYS A 9 6.55 9.90 -23.98
C LYS A 9 5.94 10.28 -22.62
N CYS A 10 6.51 9.80 -21.51
CA CYS A 10 6.01 10.07 -20.17
C CYS A 10 5.99 11.57 -19.85
N ARG A 11 7.05 12.32 -20.21
CA ARG A 11 7.05 13.77 -20.01
C ARG A 11 5.90 14.47 -20.73
N LEU A 12 5.67 14.10 -22.00
CA LEU A 12 4.57 14.68 -22.80
C LEU A 12 3.20 14.31 -22.22
N GLU A 13 3.02 13.10 -21.75
CA GLU A 13 1.79 12.64 -21.09
C GLU A 13 1.53 13.36 -19.75
N CYS A 14 2.59 13.72 -19.03
CA CYS A 14 2.50 14.57 -17.85
C CYS A 14 2.31 16.07 -18.18
N GLY A 15 2.26 16.45 -19.47
CA GLY A 15 2.13 17.85 -19.89
C GLY A 15 3.34 18.73 -19.58
N MET A 16 4.50 18.14 -19.30
CA MET A 16 5.70 18.85 -18.88
C MET A 16 6.54 19.34 -20.07
N THR A 17 7.13 20.53 -19.93
CA THR A 17 8.18 21.03 -20.81
C THR A 17 9.54 20.40 -20.45
N LEU A 18 10.54 20.51 -21.34
CA LEU A 18 11.91 20.09 -21.03
C LEU A 18 12.52 20.86 -19.85
N LEU A 19 12.19 22.14 -19.75
CA LEU A 19 12.67 22.99 -18.66
C LEU A 19 12.09 22.54 -17.31
N GLU A 20 10.80 22.20 -17.24
CA GLU A 20 10.16 21.71 -16.03
C GLU A 20 10.74 20.36 -15.59
N LEU A 21 10.96 19.45 -16.53
CA LEU A 21 11.65 18.19 -16.26
C LEU A 21 13.08 18.41 -15.73
N ALA A 22 13.81 19.33 -16.37
CA ALA A 22 15.18 19.66 -15.96
C ALA A 22 15.22 20.22 -14.52
N ASN A 23 14.29 21.14 -14.19
CA ASN A 23 14.16 21.72 -12.85
C ASN A 23 13.80 20.63 -11.81
N ALA A 24 12.86 19.76 -12.12
CA ALA A 24 12.44 18.66 -11.25
C ALA A 24 13.58 17.67 -10.97
N LEU A 25 14.47 17.46 -11.94
CA LEU A 25 15.65 16.58 -11.80
C LEU A 25 16.90 17.30 -11.25
N GLY A 26 16.84 18.62 -11.03
CA GLY A 26 18.00 19.41 -10.62
C GLY A 26 19.13 19.45 -11.64
N VAL A 27 18.81 19.36 -12.96
CA VAL A 27 19.77 19.37 -14.05
C VAL A 27 19.53 20.55 -15.01
N ARG A 28 20.45 20.76 -15.97
CA ARG A 28 20.25 21.75 -17.03
C ARG A 28 19.31 21.21 -18.10
N GLU A 29 18.54 22.08 -18.74
CA GLU A 29 17.61 21.71 -19.83
C GLU A 29 18.29 20.92 -20.95
N ALA A 30 19.50 21.31 -21.34
CA ALA A 30 20.30 20.56 -22.31
C ALA A 30 20.61 19.13 -21.88
N THR A 31 20.69 18.86 -20.55
CA THR A 31 20.87 17.51 -20.03
C THR A 31 19.59 16.70 -20.13
N ALA A 32 18.44 17.30 -19.82
CA ALA A 32 17.13 16.68 -19.98
C ALA A 32 16.88 16.33 -21.47
N GLN A 33 17.24 17.22 -22.38
CA GLN A 33 17.17 16.98 -23.83
C GLN A 33 18.04 15.78 -24.26
N ARG A 34 19.25 15.66 -23.69
CA ARG A 34 20.17 14.53 -23.99
C ARG A 34 19.66 13.19 -23.42
N TYR A 35 18.86 13.20 -22.37
CA TYR A 35 18.15 12.00 -21.90
C TYR A 35 17.11 11.54 -22.93
N GLU A 36 16.37 12.46 -23.53
CA GLU A 36 15.32 12.16 -24.52
C GLU A 36 15.86 11.89 -25.92
N SER A 37 17.02 12.44 -26.29
CA SER A 37 17.65 12.16 -27.59
C SER A 37 18.39 10.81 -27.62
N GLY A 38 18.65 10.22 -26.45
CA GLY A 38 19.41 8.97 -26.32
C GLY A 38 20.93 9.15 -26.46
N GLU A 39 21.43 10.40 -26.44
CA GLU A 39 22.87 10.67 -26.37
C GLU A 39 23.50 10.09 -25.09
N ILE A 40 22.76 10.17 -23.97
CA ILE A 40 23.16 9.56 -22.72
C ILE A 40 22.56 8.15 -22.67
N LYS A 41 23.39 7.13 -22.99
CA LYS A 41 22.95 5.73 -23.04
C LYS A 41 22.83 5.09 -21.67
N ASN A 42 23.66 5.51 -20.70
CA ASN A 42 23.71 4.94 -19.36
C ASN A 42 23.27 5.98 -18.33
N LEU A 43 22.00 5.98 -17.98
CA LEU A 43 21.49 6.76 -16.86
C LEU A 43 21.86 6.10 -15.54
N LYS A 44 22.17 6.92 -14.52
CA LYS A 44 22.32 6.43 -13.14
C LYS A 44 20.98 5.90 -12.66
N GLN A 45 21.02 4.83 -11.88
CA GLN A 45 19.82 4.24 -11.30
C GLN A 45 18.98 5.26 -10.50
N THR A 46 19.64 6.14 -9.75
CA THR A 46 18.98 7.23 -9.01
C THR A 46 18.18 8.15 -9.93
N THR A 47 18.74 8.53 -11.09
CA THR A 47 18.05 9.39 -12.08
C THR A 47 16.84 8.69 -12.69
N VAL A 48 16.91 7.37 -12.95
CA VAL A 48 15.77 6.59 -13.43
C VAL A 48 14.67 6.54 -12.38
N LEU A 49 15.02 6.33 -11.11
CA LEU A 49 14.07 6.32 -10.00
C LEU A 49 13.38 7.69 -9.81
N GLU A 50 14.15 8.78 -9.91
CA GLU A 50 13.59 10.15 -9.84
C GLU A 50 12.65 10.44 -11.01
N MET A 51 13.03 10.08 -12.24
CA MET A 51 12.16 10.20 -13.41
C MET A 51 10.88 9.39 -13.26
N ALA A 52 10.98 8.16 -12.75
CA ALA A 52 9.83 7.29 -12.50
C ALA A 52 8.84 7.94 -11.52
N ARG A 53 9.34 8.59 -10.46
CA ARG A 53 8.50 9.35 -9.52
C ARG A 53 7.84 10.56 -10.18
N ILE A 54 8.62 11.37 -10.93
CA ILE A 54 8.11 12.56 -11.63
C ILE A 54 7.01 12.18 -12.64
N PHE A 55 7.20 11.09 -13.37
CA PHE A 55 6.26 10.63 -14.41
C PHE A 55 5.15 9.73 -13.86
N ASN A 56 5.17 9.45 -12.56
CA ASN A 56 4.23 8.53 -11.92
C ASN A 56 4.12 7.18 -12.63
N CYS A 57 5.28 6.57 -12.93
CA CYS A 57 5.36 5.27 -13.59
C CYS A 57 6.38 4.36 -12.90
N SER A 58 6.34 3.04 -13.21
CA SER A 58 7.33 2.12 -12.66
C SER A 58 8.72 2.33 -13.28
N PRO A 59 9.82 2.20 -12.51
CA PRO A 59 11.17 2.19 -13.05
C PRO A 59 11.37 1.09 -14.10
N SER A 60 10.71 -0.06 -13.93
CA SER A 60 10.73 -1.19 -14.86
C SER A 60 10.14 -0.82 -16.22
N TYR A 61 9.05 -0.05 -16.23
CA TYR A 61 8.47 0.49 -17.44
C TYR A 61 9.44 1.43 -18.15
N LEU A 62 10.04 2.40 -17.46
CA LEU A 62 11.01 3.30 -18.06
C LEU A 62 12.19 2.54 -18.67
N MET A 63 12.69 1.52 -17.97
CA MET A 63 13.81 0.68 -18.43
C MET A 63 13.43 -0.24 -19.59
N GLY A 64 12.14 -0.39 -19.88
CA GLY A 64 11.67 -1.26 -20.96
C GLY A 64 11.61 -2.74 -20.61
N TRP A 65 11.60 -3.08 -19.32
CA TRP A 65 11.44 -4.44 -18.83
C TRP A 65 9.97 -4.87 -18.76
N GLU A 66 9.06 -3.91 -18.73
CA GLU A 66 7.60 -4.10 -18.77
C GLU A 66 6.99 -3.22 -19.84
N ASP A 67 5.99 -3.73 -20.55
CA ASP A 67 5.30 -2.96 -21.60
C ASP A 67 4.09 -2.18 -21.08
N ASN A 68 3.54 -2.59 -19.95
CA ASN A 68 2.50 -1.84 -19.26
C ASN A 68 3.11 -0.62 -18.57
N GLU A 69 2.50 0.52 -18.75
CA GLU A 69 2.97 1.82 -18.23
C GLU A 69 3.15 1.85 -16.73
N GLY A 70 2.78 0.74 -16.02
CA GLY A 70 2.93 0.61 -14.59
C GLY A 70 2.76 1.98 -13.93
N LYS A 71 1.67 2.70 -14.30
CA LYS A 71 1.36 3.94 -13.61
C LYS A 71 1.34 3.58 -12.15
N VAL A 72 2.35 4.00 -11.42
CA VAL A 72 2.25 4.12 -9.98
C VAL A 72 1.17 5.17 -9.83
N SER A 73 -0.08 4.70 -9.83
CA SER A 73 -1.19 5.59 -9.53
C SER A 73 -0.84 6.19 -8.18
N GLU A 74 -0.75 7.51 -8.09
CA GLU A 74 -0.71 8.21 -6.79
C GLU A 74 -1.90 7.79 -5.91
N GLY A 75 -2.86 7.02 -6.49
CA GLY A 75 -3.96 6.37 -5.82
C GLY A 75 -3.64 5.05 -5.12
N ASN A 76 -2.44 4.44 -5.26
CA ASN A 76 -2.15 3.12 -4.66
C ASN A 76 -1.12 3.16 -3.52
N ALA A 77 -0.52 4.30 -3.22
CA ALA A 77 0.24 4.46 -1.99
C ALA A 77 -0.73 4.67 -0.84
N LEU A 78 -0.91 3.64 -0.04
CA LEU A 78 -1.89 3.63 1.05
C LEU A 78 -1.24 4.09 2.35
N PRO A 79 -1.92 4.95 3.12
CA PRO A 79 -1.38 5.42 4.38
C PRO A 79 -1.28 4.26 5.37
N LEU A 80 -0.15 4.18 6.06
CA LEU A 80 0.00 3.33 7.23
C LEU A 80 -0.72 3.99 8.40
N LEU A 81 -1.79 3.38 8.86
CA LEU A 81 -2.54 3.85 10.02
C LEU A 81 -1.89 3.30 11.30
N GLY A 82 -1.27 4.17 12.09
CA GLY A 82 -0.54 3.77 13.30
C GLY A 82 -1.42 3.39 14.48
N LYS A 83 -2.51 4.12 14.70
CA LYS A 83 -3.52 3.85 15.72
C LYS A 83 -4.89 4.26 15.20
N ILE A 84 -5.90 3.45 15.53
CA ILE A 84 -7.29 3.79 15.26
C ILE A 84 -7.89 4.16 16.60
N ALA A 85 -8.16 5.44 16.82
CA ALA A 85 -8.84 5.92 18.02
C ALA A 85 -10.29 6.28 17.69
N ALA A 86 -11.22 5.91 18.56
CA ALA A 86 -12.64 6.24 18.47
C ALA A 86 -13.30 5.92 17.12
N GLY A 87 -12.87 4.85 16.43
CA GLY A 87 -13.48 4.38 15.18
C GLY A 87 -13.22 5.25 13.95
N GLN A 88 -12.34 6.25 14.06
CA GLN A 88 -11.82 6.98 12.91
C GLN A 88 -10.33 6.73 12.74
N PRO A 89 -9.86 6.45 11.50
CA PRO A 89 -8.43 6.36 11.24
C PRO A 89 -7.79 7.70 11.55
N ILE A 90 -6.88 7.72 12.51
CA ILE A 90 -6.00 8.87 12.68
C ILE A 90 -4.90 8.68 11.65
N LEU A 91 -4.86 9.54 10.65
CA LEU A 91 -3.67 9.73 9.82
C LEU A 91 -2.52 10.04 10.77
N ALA A 92 -1.49 9.20 10.74
CA ALA A 92 -0.28 9.50 11.49
C ALA A 92 0.20 10.90 11.06
N THR A 93 0.51 11.74 12.04
CA THR A 93 1.05 13.10 11.86
C THR A 93 2.25 13.09 10.92
N GLU A 94 2.46 14.16 10.20
CA GLU A 94 3.54 14.62 9.29
C GLU A 94 4.59 13.63 8.72
N ASP A 95 4.80 12.45 9.32
CA ASP A 95 5.67 11.36 8.85
C ASP A 95 4.83 10.11 8.47
N CYS A 96 3.79 10.26 7.64
CA CYS A 96 3.04 9.10 7.17
C CYS A 96 3.90 8.24 6.26
N GLU A 97 4.21 7.03 6.69
CA GLU A 97 4.73 6.00 5.80
C GLU A 97 3.61 5.55 4.85
N TYR A 98 3.91 5.49 3.56
CA TYR A 98 3.00 5.01 2.53
C TYR A 98 3.53 3.71 1.95
N PHE A 99 2.64 2.75 1.79
CA PHE A 99 2.95 1.44 1.20
C PHE A 99 2.08 1.20 -0.03
N SER A 100 2.67 0.70 -1.09
CA SER A 100 1.93 0.27 -2.28
C SER A 100 1.72 -1.24 -2.23
N PRO A 101 0.48 -1.72 -2.40
CA PRO A 101 0.23 -3.15 -2.52
C PRO A 101 0.89 -3.69 -3.79
N ILE A 102 1.42 -4.91 -3.70
CA ILE A 102 1.93 -5.63 -4.87
C ILE A 102 0.71 -6.15 -5.64
N ASN A 103 0.70 -5.95 -6.96
CA ASN A 103 -0.43 -6.21 -7.86
C ASN A 103 -1.61 -5.24 -7.67
N ASP A 104 -2.59 -5.29 -8.58
CA ASP A 104 -3.82 -4.47 -8.60
C ASP A 104 -4.79 -4.76 -7.43
N THR A 105 -4.25 -5.03 -6.25
CA THR A 105 -5.05 -5.31 -5.06
C THR A 105 -5.71 -4.02 -4.58
N LYS A 106 -7.03 -3.96 -4.71
CA LYS A 106 -7.82 -2.83 -4.20
C LYS A 106 -7.83 -2.86 -2.68
N ALA A 107 -7.11 -1.94 -2.08
CA ALA A 107 -7.08 -1.68 -0.66
C ALA A 107 -7.22 -0.16 -0.43
N ASP A 108 -7.62 0.25 0.76
CA ASP A 108 -7.88 1.65 1.09
C ASP A 108 -6.88 2.19 2.12
N PHE A 109 -6.31 1.31 2.95
CA PHE A 109 -5.27 1.65 3.93
C PHE A 109 -4.46 0.41 4.30
N CYS A 110 -3.38 0.60 5.03
CA CYS A 110 -2.60 -0.50 5.59
C CYS A 110 -2.36 -0.36 7.10
N LEU A 111 -2.08 -1.49 7.73
CA LEU A 111 -1.80 -1.61 9.16
C LEU A 111 -0.49 -2.35 9.36
N LYS A 112 0.32 -1.91 10.31
CA LYS A 112 1.50 -2.65 10.77
C LYS A 112 1.09 -3.66 11.82
N VAL A 113 1.43 -4.91 11.59
CA VAL A 113 1.12 -6.02 12.52
C VAL A 113 2.00 -5.92 13.74
N LYS A 114 1.40 -6.13 14.92
CA LYS A 114 2.10 -6.24 16.19
C LYS A 114 1.74 -7.56 16.86
N GLY A 115 2.75 -8.35 17.16
CA GLY A 115 2.60 -9.64 17.83
C GLY A 115 2.41 -10.82 16.88
N ASP A 116 2.12 -12.01 17.43
CA ASP A 116 2.11 -13.29 16.74
C ASP A 116 0.72 -13.93 16.60
N SER A 117 -0.34 -13.16 16.84
CA SER A 117 -1.71 -13.70 16.88
C SER A 117 -2.20 -14.30 15.55
N MET A 118 -1.59 -13.93 14.43
CA MET A 118 -1.98 -14.37 13.07
C MET A 118 -0.87 -15.18 12.36
N ILE A 119 0.08 -15.73 13.11
CA ILE A 119 1.24 -16.44 12.56
C ILE A 119 0.86 -17.68 11.76
N GLY A 120 -0.22 -18.37 12.15
CA GLY A 120 -0.76 -19.53 11.42
C GLY A 120 -1.34 -19.18 10.05
N ALA A 121 -1.71 -17.92 9.83
CA ALA A 121 -2.10 -17.39 8.52
C ALA A 121 -0.90 -16.83 7.72
N GLY A 122 0.33 -17.00 8.21
CA GLY A 122 1.54 -16.48 7.57
C GLY A 122 1.80 -15.00 7.84
N ILE A 123 0.99 -14.33 8.67
CA ILE A 123 1.13 -12.91 9.02
C ILE A 123 1.95 -12.81 10.32
N LYS A 124 3.08 -12.12 10.25
CA LYS A 124 4.08 -12.04 11.33
C LYS A 124 4.15 -10.63 11.93
N ASP A 125 4.80 -10.54 13.07
CA ASP A 125 5.15 -9.25 13.70
C ASP A 125 5.97 -8.38 12.74
N GLY A 126 5.59 -7.11 12.61
CA GLY A 126 6.23 -6.16 11.71
C GLY A 126 5.72 -6.17 10.26
N ASP A 127 4.92 -7.14 9.85
CA ASP A 127 4.32 -7.20 8.53
C ASP A 127 3.37 -6.02 8.28
N ILE A 128 3.21 -5.66 7.00
CA ILE A 128 2.25 -4.64 6.56
C ILE A 128 1.07 -5.35 5.91
N VAL A 129 -0.13 -5.20 6.48
CA VAL A 129 -1.37 -5.78 5.95
C VAL A 129 -2.20 -4.70 5.29
N PHE A 130 -2.61 -4.97 4.06
CA PHE A 130 -3.45 -4.10 3.24
C PHE A 130 -4.92 -4.41 3.47
N ILE A 131 -5.70 -3.39 3.76
CA ILE A 131 -7.10 -3.49 4.17
C ILE A 131 -7.99 -2.80 3.14
N ARG A 132 -8.98 -3.53 2.66
CA ARG A 132 -10.09 -2.96 1.91
C ARG A 132 -11.21 -2.58 2.88
N LYS A 133 -11.55 -1.31 2.92
CA LYS A 133 -12.58 -0.76 3.82
C LYS A 133 -13.95 -1.33 3.49
N GLN A 134 -14.56 -1.98 4.46
CA GLN A 134 -15.93 -2.49 4.38
C GLN A 134 -16.45 -2.76 5.79
N ASP A 135 -17.76 -2.65 5.99
CA ASP A 135 -18.39 -2.78 7.30
C ASP A 135 -18.75 -4.24 7.66
N SER A 136 -18.59 -5.16 6.70
CA SER A 136 -18.87 -6.59 6.87
C SER A 136 -17.86 -7.45 6.13
N VAL A 137 -17.67 -8.68 6.57
CA VAL A 137 -16.84 -9.71 5.95
C VAL A 137 -17.59 -11.03 5.95
N ASP A 138 -17.22 -11.94 5.05
CA ASP A 138 -17.76 -13.28 5.04
C ASP A 138 -17.13 -14.14 6.15
N ASP A 139 -17.84 -15.19 6.55
CA ASP A 139 -17.37 -16.09 7.60
C ASP A 139 -16.01 -16.71 7.25
N GLY A 140 -15.10 -16.65 8.20
CA GLY A 140 -13.76 -17.18 8.05
C GLY A 140 -12.78 -16.22 7.35
N GLU A 141 -13.18 -15.03 6.97
CA GLU A 141 -12.26 -14.04 6.40
C GLU A 141 -11.42 -13.36 7.49
N ILE A 142 -10.21 -12.94 7.11
CA ILE A 142 -9.33 -12.16 7.98
C ILE A 142 -9.69 -10.68 7.82
N ALA A 143 -10.00 -10.04 8.93
CA ALA A 143 -10.39 -8.64 8.96
C ALA A 143 -9.61 -7.84 10.01
N ALA A 144 -9.48 -6.55 9.74
CA ALA A 144 -9.15 -5.57 10.74
C ALA A 144 -10.42 -5.23 11.51
N VAL A 145 -10.40 -5.47 12.81
CA VAL A 145 -11.52 -5.26 13.72
C VAL A 145 -11.09 -4.30 14.82
N LEU A 146 -11.87 -3.27 15.05
CA LEU A 146 -11.74 -2.40 16.20
C LEU A 146 -12.48 -3.07 17.37
N VAL A 147 -11.76 -3.34 18.44
CA VAL A 147 -12.29 -3.85 19.69
C VAL A 147 -12.01 -2.80 20.75
N GLU A 148 -13.04 -2.21 21.29
CA GLU A 148 -12.93 -1.01 22.14
C GLU A 148 -12.19 0.12 21.38
N ASP A 149 -10.92 0.38 21.69
CA ASP A 149 -10.11 1.43 21.08
C ASP A 149 -8.87 0.88 20.36
N GLU A 150 -8.76 -0.44 20.21
CA GLU A 150 -7.61 -1.09 19.57
C GLU A 150 -8.00 -1.82 18.29
N ALA A 151 -7.26 -1.56 17.19
CA ALA A 151 -7.38 -2.34 15.98
C ALA A 151 -6.61 -3.65 16.10
N THR A 152 -7.27 -4.75 15.74
CA THR A 152 -6.67 -6.08 15.74
C THR A 152 -7.01 -6.84 14.46
N LEU A 153 -6.13 -7.76 14.03
CA LEU A 153 -6.41 -8.68 12.93
C LEU A 153 -6.90 -9.99 13.50
N LYS A 154 -8.04 -10.47 13.02
CA LYS A 154 -8.62 -11.75 13.43
C LYS A 154 -9.36 -12.39 12.25
N ARG A 155 -9.53 -13.71 12.33
CA ARG A 155 -10.52 -14.39 11.51
C ARG A 155 -11.88 -14.20 12.14
N VAL A 156 -12.84 -13.73 11.34
CA VAL A 156 -14.16 -13.30 11.80
C VAL A 156 -15.20 -14.34 11.43
N TYR A 157 -16.07 -14.67 12.36
CA TYR A 157 -17.28 -15.47 12.13
C TYR A 157 -18.46 -14.72 12.73
N ILE A 158 -19.51 -14.56 11.93
CA ILE A 158 -20.69 -13.79 12.30
C ILE A 158 -21.90 -14.72 12.31
N THR A 159 -22.58 -14.81 13.43
CA THR A 159 -23.84 -15.50 13.58
C THR A 159 -24.93 -14.52 13.97
N ASP A 160 -26.21 -14.98 13.91
CA ASP A 160 -27.34 -14.12 14.32
C ASP A 160 -27.22 -13.59 15.75
N ASP A 161 -26.49 -14.27 16.64
CA ASP A 161 -26.43 -13.94 18.06
C ASP A 161 -25.06 -13.46 18.55
N ALA A 162 -23.98 -13.67 17.77
CA ALA A 162 -22.62 -13.38 18.22
C ALA A 162 -21.64 -13.11 17.07
N VAL A 163 -20.58 -12.36 17.38
CA VAL A 163 -19.38 -12.24 16.57
C VAL A 163 -18.25 -12.97 17.29
N THR A 164 -17.62 -13.92 16.60
CA THR A 164 -16.47 -14.66 17.10
C THR A 164 -15.21 -14.22 16.35
N LEU A 165 -14.20 -13.79 17.10
CA LEU A 165 -12.90 -13.39 16.61
C LEU A 165 -11.88 -14.46 16.98
N ILE A 166 -11.28 -15.09 15.96
CA ILE A 166 -10.32 -16.18 16.14
C ILE A 166 -8.93 -15.73 15.72
N SER A 167 -7.95 -15.96 16.59
CA SER A 167 -6.54 -15.80 16.24
C SER A 167 -6.06 -17.04 15.47
N GLU A 168 -5.22 -16.84 14.48
CA GLU A 168 -4.50 -17.91 13.77
C GLU A 168 -3.22 -18.31 14.53
N ASN A 169 -3.36 -18.46 15.85
CA ASN A 169 -2.31 -18.95 16.74
C ASN A 169 -3.00 -19.63 17.94
N PRO A 170 -2.78 -20.94 18.17
CA PRO A 170 -3.43 -21.69 19.24
C PRO A 170 -3.14 -21.17 20.66
N LYS A 171 -2.14 -20.32 20.85
CA LYS A 171 -1.84 -19.68 22.14
C LYS A 171 -2.97 -18.75 22.60
N TYR A 172 -3.78 -18.23 21.66
CA TYR A 172 -4.84 -17.26 21.93
C TYR A 172 -6.21 -17.92 21.87
N LYS A 173 -7.00 -17.71 22.91
CA LYS A 173 -8.38 -18.20 22.94
C LYS A 173 -9.27 -17.36 22.02
N PRO A 174 -10.32 -17.94 21.40
CA PRO A 174 -11.32 -17.19 20.66
C PRO A 174 -12.00 -16.14 21.57
N MET A 175 -12.27 -14.97 20.99
CA MET A 175 -13.05 -13.92 21.65
C MET A 175 -14.47 -13.94 21.08
N ILE A 176 -15.46 -14.14 21.96
CA ILE A 176 -16.87 -14.25 21.57
C ILE A 176 -17.62 -13.05 22.15
N TYR A 177 -18.30 -12.32 21.28
CA TYR A 177 -19.07 -11.14 21.64
C TYR A 177 -20.53 -11.34 21.26
N THR A 178 -21.40 -11.35 22.26
CA THR A 178 -22.85 -11.43 22.05
C THR A 178 -23.43 -10.12 21.50
N LYS A 179 -24.63 -10.15 20.93
CA LYS A 179 -25.32 -8.95 20.42
C LYS A 179 -25.30 -7.73 21.35
N LYS A 180 -25.38 -7.96 22.67
CA LYS A 180 -25.31 -6.89 23.67
C LYS A 180 -23.93 -6.25 23.78
N GLN A 181 -22.89 -7.02 23.50
CA GLN A 181 -21.47 -6.62 23.57
C GLN A 181 -20.92 -6.13 22.22
N CYS A 182 -21.60 -6.42 21.11
CA CYS A 182 -21.19 -6.01 19.75
C CYS A 182 -21.14 -4.48 19.55
N LYS A 183 -21.69 -3.68 20.48
CA LYS A 183 -21.58 -2.21 20.44
C LYS A 183 -20.12 -1.72 20.50
N ASN A 184 -19.22 -2.53 21.05
CA ASN A 184 -17.80 -2.19 21.23
C ASN A 184 -16.91 -2.81 20.14
N ILE A 185 -17.51 -3.41 19.10
CA ILE A 185 -16.78 -4.01 17.99
C ILE A 185 -17.21 -3.37 16.69
N ARG A 186 -16.21 -3.08 15.86
CA ARG A 186 -16.45 -2.57 14.51
C ARG A 186 -15.50 -3.22 13.52
N ILE A 187 -16.02 -3.76 12.43
CA ILE A 187 -15.21 -4.20 11.30
C ILE A 187 -14.72 -2.95 10.58
N LEU A 188 -13.41 -2.84 10.39
CA LEU A 188 -12.77 -1.74 9.68
C LEU A 188 -12.59 -2.07 8.21
N GLY A 189 -12.43 -3.37 7.91
CA GLY A 189 -12.28 -3.86 6.55
C GLY A 189 -11.65 -5.24 6.49
N LYS A 190 -11.66 -5.80 5.28
CA LYS A 190 -11.10 -7.11 4.94
C LYS A 190 -9.60 -6.98 4.66
N ALA A 191 -8.79 -7.89 5.20
CA ALA A 191 -7.40 -8.05 4.82
C ALA A 191 -7.32 -8.69 3.41
N VAL A 192 -6.67 -8.01 2.48
CA VAL A 192 -6.63 -8.40 1.06
C VAL A 192 -5.23 -8.77 0.58
N ALA A 193 -4.19 -8.29 1.25
CA ALA A 193 -2.80 -8.64 0.98
C ALA A 193 -1.94 -8.43 2.23
N CYS A 194 -0.79 -9.06 2.26
CA CYS A 194 0.22 -8.89 3.30
C CYS A 194 1.60 -8.74 2.64
N HIS A 195 2.40 -7.80 3.14
CA HIS A 195 3.78 -7.62 2.76
C HIS A 195 4.68 -7.98 3.95
N THR A 196 5.51 -8.99 3.76
CA THR A 196 6.49 -9.45 4.75
C THR A 196 7.87 -8.97 4.35
N ASN A 197 8.56 -8.26 5.23
CA ASN A 197 9.98 -7.94 5.05
C ASN A 197 10.80 -9.18 5.37
N LEU A 198 11.60 -9.65 4.41
CA LEU A 198 12.60 -10.67 4.64
C LEU A 198 13.83 -9.99 5.29
N ASN A 199 13.99 -10.22 6.59
CA ASN A 199 15.23 -9.87 7.31
C ASN A 199 16.26 -10.96 7.16
#